data_5159d2f0aaeae48069c3e05868187203
#
_entry.id   5159d2f0aaeae48069c3e05868187203
#
_cell.length_a   1.000
_cell.length_b   1.000
_cell.length_c   1.000
_cell.angle_alpha   90.00
_cell.angle_beta   90.00
_cell.angle_gamma   90.00
#
_symmetry.space_group_name_H-M   'P 1'
#
loop_
_entity.id
_entity.type
_entity.pdbx_description
1 polymer ?
#
loop_
_entity_poly.entity_id
_entity_poly.type
_entity_poly.pdbx_seq_one_letter_code
_entity_poly.pdbx_strand_id
1 'polypeptide(L)'
;MDDRAACDVLVAGSGAGGFAAALTARHQGLDVIMVEKEPLFGGTTAYSAGVIWIPVNPCQQAAGLADSREDALAYLTHHVGNRLDRAKAEAFVDNGSPMFKLFEREGFISYSPALTWADYHPDQPGASHGGRSLCPDDFDGRKLGPWFDKLRPPLETMTAFGGMMVGRNDLPHVFQMTRSVRSATHVARMLARHARDRLGHRRGTRLVNGNALIASLAMSALQRGIPLWLNAPLVELARDGGRVTGAIVEREGQRLRIETRRGVVLACGGFPASAALRRRLYGHIGDGKSHVAIPPAGNSGDGLRLAQSCGGAFHDDVAQPAAWVPASLVPQRDGSFIPFPHFFDRGKPGYICVDRHGLRFVNEAMSYHVFVPAMIEACRGDIDAQAWIICDHRAIRRLASARSAPRPCGCNRSSSQATSRVGGRSPSLPQPAASMRPGSSARSRASTTLPGSVRTRNSGAALTHISVSMARLGTSRTMRRSARSAAVLCGAHDRGRTRHLCRHRHQCRRAGGRP
;
A
#
# COMPACT_ATOMS: atom_id res chain seq x y z
N MET A 1 -33.39 20.83 23.21
CA MET A 1 -33.28 19.66 22.29
C MET A 1 -32.87 18.47 23.12
N ASP A 2 -33.46 17.32 22.90
CA ASP A 2 -33.14 16.15 23.69
C ASP A 2 -31.66 15.76 23.46
N ASP A 3 -30.82 15.93 24.47
CA ASP A 3 -29.38 15.62 24.41
C ASP A 3 -29.11 14.11 24.42
N ARG A 4 -30.10 13.32 24.04
CA ARG A 4 -30.05 11.86 24.07
C ARG A 4 -30.52 11.26 22.75
N ALA A 5 -29.79 10.27 22.27
CA ALA A 5 -30.19 9.40 21.18
C ALA A 5 -30.11 7.93 21.65
N ALA A 6 -30.85 7.04 21.02
CA ALA A 6 -30.82 5.63 21.34
C ALA A 6 -30.82 4.77 20.08
N CYS A 7 -30.15 3.61 20.14
CA CYS A 7 -30.14 2.61 19.06
C CYS A 7 -29.89 1.22 19.64
N ASP A 8 -29.90 0.18 18.81
CA ASP A 8 -29.46 -1.14 19.21
C ASP A 8 -27.94 -1.22 19.22
N VAL A 9 -27.31 -0.77 18.14
CA VAL A 9 -25.86 -0.82 17.94
C VAL A 9 -25.34 0.53 17.48
N LEU A 10 -24.37 1.06 18.21
CA LEU A 10 -23.59 2.22 17.77
C LEU A 10 -22.29 1.73 17.12
N VAL A 11 -22.00 2.21 15.92
CA VAL A 11 -20.77 1.87 15.20
C VAL A 11 -19.88 3.11 15.09
N ALA A 12 -18.68 3.05 15.67
CA ALA A 12 -17.69 4.12 15.61
C ALA A 12 -16.66 3.84 14.52
N GLY A 13 -16.65 4.68 13.49
CA GLY A 13 -15.78 4.61 12.32
C GLY A 13 -16.52 4.19 11.04
N SER A 14 -16.13 4.82 9.93
CA SER A 14 -16.76 4.66 8.59
C SER A 14 -15.83 3.98 7.57
N GLY A 15 -14.86 3.20 8.02
CA GLY A 15 -14.09 2.30 7.18
C GLY A 15 -14.87 1.06 6.78
N ALA A 16 -14.27 0.12 6.03
CA ALA A 16 -14.92 -1.12 5.61
C ALA A 16 -15.49 -1.91 6.80
N GLY A 17 -14.73 -2.02 7.90
CA GLY A 17 -15.19 -2.74 9.10
C GLY A 17 -16.42 -2.10 9.75
N GLY A 18 -16.46 -0.76 9.80
CA GLY A 18 -17.61 -0.04 10.34
C GLY A 18 -18.87 -0.22 9.48
N PHE A 19 -18.77 -0.01 8.18
CA PHE A 19 -19.89 -0.26 7.28
C PHE A 19 -20.35 -1.72 7.28
N ALA A 20 -19.39 -2.67 7.30
CA ALA A 20 -19.73 -4.09 7.36
C ALA A 20 -20.51 -4.43 8.64
N ALA A 21 -20.07 -3.93 9.78
CA ALA A 21 -20.77 -4.11 11.06
C ALA A 21 -22.18 -3.50 11.03
N ALA A 22 -22.30 -2.27 10.54
CA ALA A 22 -23.56 -1.55 10.47
C ALA A 22 -24.57 -2.24 9.53
N LEU A 23 -24.12 -2.65 8.33
CA LEU A 23 -24.96 -3.35 7.36
C LEU A 23 -25.38 -4.73 7.87
N THR A 24 -24.49 -5.46 8.52
CA THR A 24 -24.82 -6.76 9.12
C THR A 24 -25.83 -6.61 10.25
N ALA A 25 -25.65 -5.65 11.15
CA ALA A 25 -26.59 -5.38 12.23
C ALA A 25 -27.96 -4.98 11.66
N ARG A 26 -28.00 -4.09 10.67
CA ARG A 26 -29.24 -3.67 10.02
C ARG A 26 -29.93 -4.80 9.25
N HIS A 27 -29.17 -5.69 8.62
CA HIS A 27 -29.69 -6.89 7.96
C HIS A 27 -30.40 -7.83 8.96
N GLN A 28 -29.93 -7.85 10.22
CA GLN A 28 -30.55 -8.59 11.32
C GLN A 28 -31.73 -7.84 11.98
N GLY A 29 -32.18 -6.72 11.40
CA GLY A 29 -33.30 -5.94 11.89
C GLY A 29 -32.99 -4.99 13.05
N LEU A 30 -31.71 -4.83 13.41
CA LEU A 30 -31.29 -3.94 14.49
C LEU A 30 -31.28 -2.47 14.05
N ASP A 31 -31.56 -1.58 14.98
CA ASP A 31 -31.43 -0.15 14.80
C ASP A 31 -29.97 0.27 15.02
N VAL A 32 -29.40 1.01 14.03
CA VAL A 32 -27.97 1.30 13.97
C VAL A 32 -27.73 2.79 13.76
N ILE A 33 -26.80 3.35 14.51
CA ILE A 33 -26.22 4.68 14.26
C ILE A 33 -24.73 4.49 13.97
N MET A 34 -24.22 5.17 12.93
CA MET A 34 -22.78 5.25 12.65
C MET A 34 -22.26 6.65 12.97
N VAL A 35 -21.10 6.71 13.60
CA VAL A 35 -20.39 7.98 13.87
C VAL A 35 -18.98 7.93 13.27
N GLU A 36 -18.57 9.05 12.67
CA GLU A 36 -17.25 9.25 12.08
C GLU A 36 -16.68 10.58 12.58
N LYS A 37 -15.48 10.57 13.13
CA LYS A 37 -14.87 11.79 13.70
C LYS A 37 -14.41 12.79 12.64
N GLU A 38 -14.07 12.31 11.45
CA GLU A 38 -13.59 13.12 10.35
C GLU A 38 -14.77 13.73 9.56
N PRO A 39 -14.55 14.83 8.81
CA PRO A 39 -15.56 15.39 7.90
C PRO A 39 -15.82 14.54 6.67
N LEU A 40 -14.96 13.53 6.42
CA LEU A 40 -15.02 12.63 5.28
C LEU A 40 -15.07 11.18 5.75
N PHE A 41 -16.03 10.41 5.22
CA PHE A 41 -16.12 8.98 5.50
C PHE A 41 -15.19 8.15 4.61
N GLY A 42 -14.92 6.91 5.02
CA GLY A 42 -14.16 5.92 4.26
C GLY A 42 -12.82 5.51 4.88
N GLY A 43 -12.31 6.29 5.82
CA GLY A 43 -11.08 5.98 6.56
C GLY A 43 -9.90 5.58 5.67
N THR A 44 -9.06 4.69 6.16
CA THR A 44 -7.91 4.12 5.40
C THR A 44 -8.36 3.25 4.22
N THR A 45 -9.56 2.66 4.29
CA THR A 45 -10.08 1.83 3.20
C THR A 45 -10.20 2.62 1.90
N ALA A 46 -10.57 3.90 1.95
CA ALA A 46 -10.64 4.77 0.77
C ALA A 46 -9.28 4.94 0.06
N TYR A 47 -8.17 4.78 0.77
CA TYR A 47 -6.79 4.85 0.22
C TYR A 47 -6.29 3.51 -0.32
N SER A 48 -6.94 2.40 0.06
CA SER A 48 -6.49 1.05 -0.25
C SER A 48 -6.83 0.64 -1.69
N ALA A 49 -6.29 -0.51 -2.11
CA ALA A 49 -6.73 -1.17 -3.33
C ALA A 49 -8.13 -1.81 -3.20
N GLY A 50 -8.71 -1.86 -2.00
CA GLY A 50 -10.02 -2.45 -1.75
C GLY A 50 -10.05 -3.97 -1.88
N VAL A 51 -8.92 -4.61 -2.09
CA VAL A 51 -8.82 -6.07 -2.27
C VAL A 51 -9.12 -6.77 -0.95
N ILE A 52 -9.91 -7.83 -1.03
CA ILE A 52 -10.16 -8.76 0.08
C ILE A 52 -9.60 -10.13 -0.28
N TRP A 53 -9.06 -10.83 0.72
CA TRP A 53 -8.54 -12.19 0.56
C TRP A 53 -9.49 -13.16 1.22
N ILE A 54 -10.15 -13.99 0.42
CA ILE A 54 -11.14 -14.97 0.87
C ILE A 54 -10.86 -16.30 0.18
N PRO A 55 -10.34 -17.31 0.90
CA PRO A 55 -10.18 -18.64 0.35
C PRO A 55 -11.54 -19.32 0.13
N VAL A 56 -11.56 -20.29 -0.76
CA VAL A 56 -12.74 -21.11 -1.09
C VAL A 56 -13.95 -20.24 -1.45
N ASN A 57 -13.74 -19.13 -2.14
CA ASN A 57 -14.81 -18.21 -2.49
C ASN A 57 -15.57 -18.67 -3.76
N PRO A 58 -16.84 -18.24 -3.93
CA PRO A 58 -17.66 -18.67 -5.07
C PRO A 58 -17.08 -18.24 -6.44
N CYS A 59 -16.32 -17.14 -6.48
CA CYS A 59 -15.70 -16.68 -7.73
C CYS A 59 -14.56 -17.58 -8.20
N GLN A 60 -13.79 -18.19 -7.27
CA GLN A 60 -12.82 -19.23 -7.60
C GLN A 60 -13.51 -20.46 -8.16
N GLN A 61 -14.56 -20.93 -7.48
CA GLN A 61 -15.34 -22.09 -7.88
C GLN A 61 -15.93 -21.90 -9.29
N ALA A 62 -16.53 -20.74 -9.55
CA ALA A 62 -17.08 -20.38 -10.85
C ALA A 62 -16.00 -20.31 -11.96
N ALA A 63 -14.77 -19.96 -11.60
CA ALA A 63 -13.63 -19.93 -12.52
C ALA A 63 -12.93 -21.29 -12.69
N GLY A 64 -13.40 -22.36 -12.04
CA GLY A 64 -12.80 -23.68 -12.09
C GLY A 64 -11.44 -23.78 -11.38
N LEU A 65 -11.13 -22.85 -10.48
CA LEU A 65 -9.90 -22.90 -9.68
C LEU A 65 -10.14 -23.74 -8.42
N ALA A 66 -9.27 -24.74 -8.25
CA ALA A 66 -9.30 -25.57 -7.04
C ALA A 66 -8.78 -24.78 -5.84
N ASP A 67 -9.47 -24.91 -4.71
CA ASP A 67 -9.05 -24.39 -3.41
C ASP A 67 -9.74 -25.22 -2.31
N SER A 68 -9.09 -25.34 -1.15
CA SER A 68 -9.64 -26.08 -0.03
C SER A 68 -9.48 -25.32 1.29
N ARG A 69 -10.32 -25.68 2.25
CA ARG A 69 -10.21 -25.21 3.64
C ARG A 69 -8.87 -25.58 4.25
N GLU A 70 -8.45 -26.81 3.96
CA GLU A 70 -7.21 -27.39 4.45
C GLU A 70 -6.00 -26.64 3.94
N ASP A 71 -5.95 -26.31 2.65
CA ASP A 71 -4.89 -25.51 2.04
C ASP A 71 -4.86 -24.08 2.63
N ALA A 72 -6.01 -23.46 2.77
CA ALA A 72 -6.09 -22.12 3.37
C ALA A 72 -5.55 -22.10 4.81
N LEU A 73 -5.91 -23.11 5.63
CA LEU A 73 -5.42 -23.23 6.99
C LEU A 73 -3.94 -23.61 7.05
N ALA A 74 -3.45 -24.47 6.13
CA ALA A 74 -2.04 -24.81 6.03
C ALA A 74 -1.21 -23.56 5.71
N TYR A 75 -1.66 -22.74 4.76
CA TYR A 75 -1.03 -21.47 4.41
C TYR A 75 -0.95 -20.51 5.60
N LEU A 76 -2.08 -20.28 6.30
CA LEU A 76 -2.12 -19.43 7.48
C LEU A 76 -1.22 -19.97 8.61
N THR A 77 -1.26 -21.29 8.85
CA THR A 77 -0.44 -21.93 9.88
C THR A 77 1.05 -21.74 9.62
N HIS A 78 1.46 -21.92 8.37
CA HIS A 78 2.86 -21.75 7.97
C HIS A 78 3.36 -20.30 8.19
N HIS A 79 2.52 -19.30 7.83
CA HIS A 79 2.93 -17.91 7.89
C HIS A 79 2.82 -17.25 9.26
N VAL A 80 1.81 -17.61 10.03
CA VAL A 80 1.61 -17.06 11.38
C VAL A 80 2.45 -17.80 12.42
N GLY A 81 2.73 -19.09 12.18
CA GLY A 81 3.58 -19.92 13.03
C GLY A 81 3.02 -20.07 14.44
N ASN A 82 3.90 -19.96 15.43
CA ASN A 82 3.59 -20.14 16.85
C ASN A 82 2.65 -19.10 17.45
N ARG A 83 2.31 -18.06 16.74
CA ARG A 83 1.35 -17.03 17.15
C ARG A 83 -0.04 -17.23 16.56
N LEU A 84 -0.26 -18.33 15.84
CA LEU A 84 -1.56 -18.63 15.25
C LEU A 84 -2.59 -18.97 16.34
N ASP A 85 -3.62 -18.14 16.42
CA ASP A 85 -4.86 -18.49 17.10
C ASP A 85 -5.68 -19.37 16.13
N ARG A 86 -5.63 -20.67 16.36
CA ARG A 86 -6.25 -21.66 15.47
C ARG A 86 -7.76 -21.43 15.33
N ALA A 87 -8.45 -21.14 16.44
CA ALA A 87 -9.90 -20.93 16.43
C ALA A 87 -10.29 -19.71 15.59
N LYS A 88 -9.51 -18.62 15.69
CA LYS A 88 -9.72 -17.42 14.84
C LYS A 88 -9.43 -17.67 13.38
N ALA A 89 -8.38 -18.43 13.07
CA ALA A 89 -8.04 -18.79 11.68
C ALA A 89 -9.14 -19.64 11.04
N GLU A 90 -9.65 -20.63 11.75
CA GLU A 90 -10.78 -21.46 11.33
C GLU A 90 -12.05 -20.63 11.15
N ALA A 91 -12.40 -19.80 12.12
CA ALA A 91 -13.55 -18.90 12.02
C ALA A 91 -13.45 -17.95 10.79
N PHE A 92 -12.25 -17.44 10.50
CA PHE A 92 -12.03 -16.60 9.33
C PHE A 92 -12.23 -17.35 8.01
N VAL A 93 -11.66 -18.55 7.89
CA VAL A 93 -11.77 -19.37 6.68
C VAL A 93 -13.22 -19.85 6.47
N ASP A 94 -13.85 -20.32 7.54
CA ASP A 94 -15.20 -20.91 7.49
C ASP A 94 -16.29 -19.85 7.21
N ASN A 95 -16.12 -18.62 7.72
CA ASN A 95 -17.11 -17.56 7.56
C ASN A 95 -16.82 -16.59 6.41
N GLY A 96 -15.65 -16.64 5.80
CA GLY A 96 -15.26 -15.73 4.71
C GLY A 96 -16.18 -15.85 3.48
N SER A 97 -16.35 -17.06 2.97
CA SER A 97 -17.22 -17.33 1.81
C SER A 97 -18.70 -17.10 2.09
N PRO A 98 -19.28 -17.55 3.21
CA PRO A 98 -20.65 -17.18 3.60
C PRO A 98 -20.89 -15.67 3.70
N MET A 99 -19.99 -14.94 4.34
CA MET A 99 -20.05 -13.49 4.44
C MET A 99 -20.04 -12.84 3.05
N PHE A 100 -19.13 -13.27 2.19
CA PHE A 100 -19.04 -12.73 0.82
C PHE A 100 -20.33 -12.96 0.04
N LYS A 101 -20.89 -14.18 0.06
CA LYS A 101 -22.17 -14.53 -0.56
C LYS A 101 -23.31 -13.66 -0.04
N LEU A 102 -23.39 -13.43 1.26
CA LEU A 102 -24.39 -12.56 1.87
C LEU A 102 -24.27 -11.13 1.34
N PHE A 103 -23.04 -10.55 1.39
CA PHE A 103 -22.82 -9.16 1.01
C PHE A 103 -23.06 -8.91 -0.49
N GLU A 104 -22.72 -9.87 -1.33
CA GLU A 104 -22.97 -9.84 -2.77
C GLU A 104 -24.47 -9.95 -3.08
N ARG A 105 -25.17 -10.93 -2.46
CA ARG A 105 -26.63 -11.12 -2.60
C ARG A 105 -27.43 -9.89 -2.16
N GLU A 106 -27.05 -9.25 -1.06
CA GLU A 106 -27.71 -8.05 -0.55
C GLU A 106 -27.32 -6.79 -1.32
N GLY A 107 -26.41 -6.89 -2.31
CA GLY A 107 -25.92 -5.77 -3.10
C GLY A 107 -25.05 -4.79 -2.32
N PHE A 108 -24.47 -5.22 -1.20
CA PHE A 108 -23.58 -4.37 -0.40
C PHE A 108 -22.26 -4.15 -1.11
N ILE A 109 -21.78 -5.14 -1.85
CA ILE A 109 -20.54 -5.15 -2.59
C ILE A 109 -20.72 -5.77 -3.98
N SER A 110 -19.80 -5.45 -4.90
CA SER A 110 -19.62 -6.14 -6.18
C SER A 110 -18.14 -6.34 -6.42
N TYR A 111 -17.74 -7.59 -6.68
CA TYR A 111 -16.34 -7.97 -6.75
C TYR A 111 -16.06 -8.94 -7.91
N SER A 112 -14.86 -8.82 -8.47
CA SER A 112 -14.35 -9.73 -9.48
C SER A 112 -13.06 -10.41 -9.00
N PRO A 113 -12.85 -11.71 -9.28
CA PRO A 113 -11.68 -12.43 -8.84
C PRO A 113 -10.41 -11.98 -9.57
N ALA A 114 -9.29 -11.95 -8.85
CA ALA A 114 -7.97 -11.78 -9.42
C ALA A 114 -7.38 -13.16 -9.76
N LEU A 115 -7.78 -13.73 -10.89
CA LEU A 115 -7.49 -15.12 -11.26
C LEU A 115 -6.00 -15.44 -11.39
N THR A 116 -5.16 -14.42 -11.64
CA THR A 116 -3.70 -14.58 -11.84
C THR A 116 -2.87 -14.01 -10.70
N TRP A 117 -3.51 -13.58 -9.61
CA TRP A 117 -2.79 -13.07 -8.45
C TRP A 117 -2.60 -14.19 -7.45
N ALA A 118 -1.39 -14.72 -7.42
CA ALA A 118 -0.98 -15.67 -6.41
C ALA A 118 -0.99 -15.06 -5.00
N ASP A 119 -1.06 -15.90 -4.00
CA ASP A 119 -0.80 -15.50 -2.63
C ASP A 119 0.60 -14.89 -2.50
N TYR A 120 0.86 -14.11 -1.45
CA TYR A 120 2.13 -13.39 -1.26
C TYR A 120 3.37 -14.30 -1.19
N HIS A 121 3.16 -15.56 -0.85
CA HIS A 121 4.19 -16.60 -0.79
C HIS A 121 3.73 -17.84 -1.55
N PRO A 122 3.79 -17.80 -2.90
CA PRO A 122 3.17 -18.82 -3.74
C PRO A 122 3.89 -20.17 -3.72
N ASP A 123 5.10 -20.21 -3.16
CA ASP A 123 5.95 -21.38 -2.98
C ASP A 123 5.70 -22.13 -1.66
N GLN A 124 4.81 -21.64 -0.83
CA GLN A 124 4.56 -22.19 0.50
C GLN A 124 3.37 -23.18 0.52
N PRO A 125 3.35 -24.11 1.51
CA PRO A 125 2.26 -25.06 1.64
C PRO A 125 0.88 -24.40 1.69
N GLY A 126 -0.06 -24.91 0.94
CA GLY A 126 -1.43 -24.41 0.89
C GLY A 126 -1.62 -23.08 0.17
N ALA A 127 -0.58 -22.54 -0.47
CA ALA A 127 -0.68 -21.32 -1.27
C ALA A 127 -1.53 -21.52 -2.53
N SER A 128 -2.31 -20.51 -2.89
CA SER A 128 -3.03 -20.47 -4.17
C SER A 128 -2.30 -19.61 -5.20
N HIS A 129 -2.28 -20.05 -6.45
CA HIS A 129 -1.74 -19.28 -7.57
C HIS A 129 -2.73 -18.27 -8.17
N GLY A 130 -3.95 -18.20 -7.63
CA GLY A 130 -4.94 -17.21 -8.03
C GLY A 130 -6.31 -17.41 -7.42
N GLY A 131 -7.14 -16.37 -7.49
CA GLY A 131 -8.56 -16.41 -7.16
C GLY A 131 -8.93 -16.15 -5.72
N ARG A 132 -8.04 -16.31 -4.73
CA ARG A 132 -8.33 -15.93 -3.32
C ARG A 132 -8.46 -14.43 -3.13
N SER A 133 -7.73 -13.65 -3.93
CA SER A 133 -7.84 -12.19 -3.94
C SER A 133 -9.02 -11.75 -4.80
N LEU A 134 -9.93 -10.98 -4.22
CA LEU A 134 -11.10 -10.41 -4.88
C LEU A 134 -10.93 -8.89 -4.94
N CYS A 135 -11.19 -8.30 -6.10
CA CYS A 135 -11.05 -6.86 -6.35
C CYS A 135 -12.42 -6.22 -6.53
N PRO A 136 -12.66 -5.04 -5.94
CA PRO A 136 -13.94 -4.35 -6.12
C PRO A 136 -14.12 -3.94 -7.58
N ASP A 137 -15.35 -4.07 -8.06
CA ASP A 137 -15.75 -3.56 -9.36
C ASP A 137 -15.89 -2.05 -9.34
N ASP A 138 -15.91 -1.44 -10.53
CA ASP A 138 -16.08 0.00 -10.69
C ASP A 138 -17.42 0.46 -10.12
N PHE A 139 -17.42 1.59 -9.42
CA PHE A 139 -18.62 2.21 -8.90
C PHE A 139 -18.83 3.61 -9.49
N ASP A 140 -20.08 3.94 -9.84
CA ASP A 140 -20.44 5.29 -10.27
C ASP A 140 -20.75 6.17 -9.05
N GLY A 141 -19.80 7.04 -8.70
CA GLY A 141 -19.92 7.94 -7.53
C GLY A 141 -21.13 8.88 -7.56
N ARG A 142 -21.72 9.15 -8.75
CA ARG A 142 -22.92 9.98 -8.88
C ARG A 142 -24.11 9.38 -8.13
N LYS A 143 -24.15 8.06 -7.96
CA LYS A 143 -25.20 7.36 -7.20
C LYS A 143 -25.25 7.77 -5.72
N LEU A 144 -24.14 8.28 -5.17
CA LEU A 144 -24.09 8.77 -3.79
C LEU A 144 -24.76 10.15 -3.61
N GLY A 145 -25.10 10.85 -4.70
CA GLY A 145 -25.67 12.20 -4.60
C GLY A 145 -24.78 13.15 -3.79
N PRO A 146 -25.33 13.87 -2.81
CA PRO A 146 -24.57 14.82 -1.98
C PRO A 146 -23.45 14.16 -1.16
N TRP A 147 -23.56 12.87 -0.88
CA TRP A 147 -22.56 12.10 -0.13
C TRP A 147 -21.28 11.84 -0.92
N PHE A 148 -21.30 12.04 -2.27
CA PHE A 148 -20.10 11.88 -3.08
C PHE A 148 -18.96 12.82 -2.63
N ASP A 149 -19.27 14.06 -2.29
CA ASP A 149 -18.28 15.03 -1.80
C ASP A 149 -17.81 14.75 -0.35
N LYS A 150 -18.54 13.91 0.37
CA LYS A 150 -18.18 13.45 1.73
C LYS A 150 -17.35 12.17 1.73
N LEU A 151 -17.26 11.48 0.60
CA LEU A 151 -16.38 10.32 0.46
C LEU A 151 -14.92 10.78 0.38
N ARG A 152 -14.06 10.24 1.25
CA ARG A 152 -12.61 10.50 1.23
C ARG A 152 -12.03 10.21 -0.15
N PRO A 153 -11.32 11.17 -0.78
CA PRO A 153 -10.66 10.94 -2.06
C PRO A 153 -9.52 9.91 -1.90
N PRO A 154 -9.10 9.26 -3.00
CA PRO A 154 -7.92 8.39 -2.97
C PRO A 154 -6.64 9.19 -2.68
N LEU A 155 -5.55 8.50 -2.36
CA LEU A 155 -4.23 9.13 -2.32
C LEU A 155 -3.91 9.73 -3.69
N GLU A 156 -3.48 10.99 -3.71
CA GLU A 156 -3.16 11.68 -4.96
C GLU A 156 -2.07 10.95 -5.76
N THR A 157 -1.08 10.39 -5.05
CA THR A 157 0.01 9.60 -5.65
C THR A 157 -0.47 8.31 -6.32
N MET A 158 -1.66 7.82 -5.98
CA MET A 158 -2.28 6.62 -6.57
C MET A 158 -3.25 6.97 -7.70
N THR A 159 -3.30 8.24 -8.12
CA THR A 159 -4.08 8.71 -9.26
C THR A 159 -3.18 9.04 -10.45
N ALA A 160 -3.77 9.14 -11.65
CA ALA A 160 -3.07 9.49 -12.88
C ALA A 160 -3.74 10.73 -13.53
N PHE A 161 -3.00 11.40 -14.39
CA PHE A 161 -3.51 12.46 -15.27
C PHE A 161 -4.39 13.53 -14.57
N GLY A 162 -3.94 14.00 -13.40
CA GLY A 162 -4.65 15.08 -12.69
C GLY A 162 -5.81 14.60 -11.82
N GLY A 163 -5.65 13.46 -11.17
CA GLY A 163 -6.61 12.93 -10.19
C GLY A 163 -7.59 11.88 -10.73
N MET A 164 -7.35 11.36 -11.93
CA MET A 164 -8.12 10.24 -12.48
C MET A 164 -7.75 8.95 -11.75
N MET A 165 -8.73 8.23 -11.27
CA MET A 165 -8.51 6.91 -10.69
C MET A 165 -8.24 5.87 -11.78
N VAL A 166 -7.32 4.95 -11.50
CA VAL A 166 -6.92 3.86 -12.40
C VAL A 166 -7.14 2.53 -11.68
N GLY A 167 -8.00 1.71 -12.24
CA GLY A 167 -8.30 0.38 -11.74
C GLY A 167 -7.32 -0.69 -12.26
N ARG A 168 -7.42 -1.89 -11.70
CA ARG A 168 -6.63 -3.06 -12.10
C ARG A 168 -6.64 -3.30 -13.62
N ASN A 169 -7.81 -3.25 -14.22
CA ASN A 169 -8.02 -3.54 -15.65
C ASN A 169 -7.50 -2.42 -16.57
N ASP A 170 -7.30 -1.21 -16.05
CA ASP A 170 -6.78 -0.08 -16.81
C ASP A 170 -5.25 -0.09 -16.88
N LEU A 171 -4.57 -0.62 -15.87
CA LEU A 171 -3.10 -0.58 -15.76
C LEU A 171 -2.38 -1.11 -17.02
N PRO A 172 -2.75 -2.26 -17.61
CA PRO A 172 -2.10 -2.73 -18.84
C PRO A 172 -2.27 -1.73 -20.00
N HIS A 173 -3.43 -1.08 -20.10
CA HIS A 173 -3.69 -0.08 -21.14
C HIS A 173 -2.91 1.22 -20.90
N VAL A 174 -2.81 1.67 -19.66
CA VAL A 174 -2.00 2.85 -19.31
C VAL A 174 -0.53 2.62 -19.67
N PHE A 175 0.02 1.43 -19.38
CA PHE A 175 1.42 1.11 -19.70
C PHE A 175 1.68 0.92 -21.21
N GLN A 176 0.67 0.53 -21.97
CA GLN A 176 0.79 0.26 -23.41
C GLN A 176 0.20 1.35 -24.30
N MET A 177 -0.25 2.48 -23.75
CA MET A 177 -0.96 3.51 -24.49
C MET A 177 -0.18 4.10 -25.66
N THR A 178 1.15 4.10 -25.61
CA THR A 178 2.03 4.58 -26.70
C THR A 178 2.41 3.50 -27.70
N ARG A 179 1.96 2.25 -27.52
CA ARG A 179 2.36 1.09 -28.33
C ARG A 179 1.21 0.31 -28.94
N SER A 180 -0.01 0.54 -28.49
CA SER A 180 -1.20 -0.16 -28.92
C SER A 180 -2.34 0.83 -29.13
N VAL A 181 -2.92 0.84 -30.34
CA VAL A 181 -4.08 1.66 -30.67
C VAL A 181 -5.25 1.35 -29.73
N ARG A 182 -5.50 0.06 -29.45
CA ARG A 182 -6.51 -0.36 -28.49
C ARG A 182 -6.29 0.25 -27.10
N SER A 183 -5.05 0.28 -26.63
CA SER A 183 -4.71 0.87 -25.34
C SER A 183 -4.80 2.39 -25.36
N ALA A 184 -4.38 3.03 -26.44
CA ALA A 184 -4.52 4.47 -26.62
C ALA A 184 -5.99 4.90 -26.62
N THR A 185 -6.87 4.19 -27.34
CA THR A 185 -8.30 4.48 -27.36
C THR A 185 -8.96 4.24 -26.01
N HIS A 186 -8.57 3.18 -25.26
CA HIS A 186 -9.05 2.95 -23.91
C HIS A 186 -8.70 4.13 -22.99
N VAL A 187 -7.43 4.54 -22.96
CA VAL A 187 -6.96 5.67 -22.13
C VAL A 187 -7.61 6.99 -22.57
N ALA A 188 -7.77 7.23 -23.88
CA ALA A 188 -8.46 8.40 -24.38
C ALA A 188 -9.93 8.48 -23.92
N ARG A 189 -10.65 7.34 -23.91
CA ARG A 189 -12.02 7.28 -23.36
C ARG A 189 -12.05 7.56 -21.87
N MET A 190 -11.09 7.01 -21.10
CA MET A 190 -10.97 7.31 -19.68
C MET A 190 -10.74 8.80 -19.42
N LEU A 191 -9.84 9.43 -20.18
CA LEU A 191 -9.54 10.86 -20.08
C LEU A 191 -10.75 11.72 -20.45
N ALA A 192 -11.42 11.39 -21.54
CA ALA A 192 -12.62 12.11 -21.99
C ALA A 192 -13.75 12.01 -20.94
N ARG A 193 -13.97 10.82 -20.36
CA ARG A 193 -14.91 10.65 -19.26
C ARG A 193 -14.50 11.49 -18.04
N HIS A 194 -13.23 11.42 -17.64
CA HIS A 194 -12.71 12.19 -16.51
C HIS A 194 -12.89 13.70 -16.73
N ALA A 195 -12.53 14.20 -17.92
CA ALA A 195 -12.70 15.61 -18.26
C ALA A 195 -14.19 16.04 -18.19
N ARG A 196 -15.11 15.23 -18.74
CA ARG A 196 -16.54 15.47 -18.64
C ARG A 196 -17.02 15.49 -17.19
N ASP A 197 -16.59 14.54 -16.37
CA ASP A 197 -16.95 14.47 -14.95
C ASP A 197 -16.50 15.72 -14.20
N ARG A 198 -15.32 16.27 -14.55
CA ARG A 198 -14.75 17.49 -13.95
C ARG A 198 -15.53 18.77 -14.26
N LEU A 199 -16.44 18.76 -15.25
CA LEU A 199 -17.31 19.92 -15.52
C LEU A 199 -18.40 20.08 -14.45
N GLY A 200 -18.87 18.98 -13.86
CA GLY A 200 -19.94 19.02 -12.85
C GLY A 200 -19.53 18.54 -11.45
N HIS A 201 -18.32 18.00 -11.29
CA HIS A 201 -17.86 17.44 -10.01
C HIS A 201 -16.43 17.86 -9.70
N ARG A 202 -16.10 17.93 -8.40
CA ARG A 202 -14.73 18.26 -7.94
C ARG A 202 -13.68 17.22 -8.36
N ARG A 203 -14.09 15.97 -8.63
CA ARG A 203 -13.25 14.85 -9.06
C ARG A 203 -13.98 13.93 -10.02
N GLY A 204 -13.26 12.99 -10.65
CA GLY A 204 -13.87 11.97 -11.50
C GLY A 204 -14.87 11.13 -10.73
N THR A 205 -16.01 10.81 -11.37
CA THR A 205 -17.11 10.06 -10.76
C THR A 205 -16.94 8.55 -10.88
N ARG A 206 -16.06 8.07 -11.77
CA ARG A 206 -15.70 6.65 -11.80
C ARG A 206 -14.80 6.33 -10.63
N LEU A 207 -15.30 5.55 -9.69
CA LEU A 207 -14.57 5.10 -8.51
C LEU A 207 -14.09 3.67 -8.73
N VAL A 208 -12.85 3.40 -8.33
CA VAL A 208 -12.22 2.08 -8.36
C VAL A 208 -11.54 1.81 -7.02
N ASN A 209 -11.04 0.60 -6.83
CA ASN A 209 -10.27 0.23 -5.63
C ASN A 209 -11.05 0.48 -4.32
N GLY A 210 -10.38 0.89 -3.25
CA GLY A 210 -11.00 1.16 -1.95
C GLY A 210 -12.10 2.24 -1.98
N ASN A 211 -12.03 3.19 -2.91
CA ASN A 211 -13.10 4.17 -3.12
C ASN A 211 -14.39 3.51 -3.65
N ALA A 212 -14.27 2.53 -4.56
CA ALA A 212 -15.44 1.78 -5.05
C ALA A 212 -16.06 0.93 -3.93
N LEU A 213 -15.23 0.24 -3.14
CA LEU A 213 -15.69 -0.54 -1.99
C LEU A 213 -16.47 0.33 -1.00
N ILE A 214 -15.88 1.43 -0.55
CA ILE A 214 -16.54 2.31 0.42
C ILE A 214 -17.80 2.94 -0.16
N ALA A 215 -17.78 3.33 -1.43
CA ALA A 215 -18.95 3.90 -2.10
C ALA A 215 -20.12 2.91 -2.16
N SER A 216 -19.84 1.64 -2.47
CA SER A 216 -20.85 0.58 -2.50
C SER A 216 -21.46 0.33 -1.12
N LEU A 217 -20.61 0.18 -0.10
CA LEU A 217 -21.04 -0.03 1.29
C LEU A 217 -21.83 1.18 1.82
N ALA A 218 -21.35 2.40 1.57
CA ALA A 218 -22.03 3.62 2.00
C ALA A 218 -23.40 3.78 1.31
N MET A 219 -23.47 3.53 0.00
CA MET A 219 -24.75 3.56 -0.74
C MET A 219 -25.76 2.59 -0.14
N SER A 220 -25.31 1.37 0.17
CA SER A 220 -26.15 0.35 0.79
C SER A 220 -26.62 0.75 2.20
N ALA A 221 -25.77 1.41 2.98
CA ALA A 221 -26.12 1.92 4.31
C ALA A 221 -27.15 3.06 4.21
N LEU A 222 -26.93 4.02 3.30
CA LEU A 222 -27.84 5.14 3.06
C LEU A 222 -29.22 4.68 2.59
N GLN A 223 -29.26 3.72 1.65
CA GLN A 223 -30.52 3.14 1.15
C GLN A 223 -31.32 2.41 2.24
N ARG A 224 -30.64 1.90 3.26
CA ARG A 224 -31.27 1.22 4.41
C ARG A 224 -31.57 2.15 5.58
N GLY A 225 -31.41 3.46 5.36
CA GLY A 225 -31.72 4.48 6.35
C GLY A 225 -30.79 4.46 7.58
N ILE A 226 -29.57 3.93 7.45
CA ILE A 226 -28.59 3.97 8.55
C ILE A 226 -28.03 5.39 8.67
N PRO A 227 -28.25 6.10 9.78
CA PRO A 227 -27.69 7.42 10.01
C PRO A 227 -26.16 7.35 10.06
N LEU A 228 -25.48 8.21 9.29
CA LEU A 228 -24.03 8.40 9.34
C LEU A 228 -23.74 9.85 9.76
N TRP A 229 -23.23 10.02 10.97
CA TRP A 229 -22.86 11.33 11.50
C TRP A 229 -21.37 11.57 11.30
N LEU A 230 -21.04 12.57 10.51
CA LEU A 230 -19.68 13.06 10.30
C LEU A 230 -19.35 14.16 11.32
N ASN A 231 -18.06 14.45 11.53
CA ASN A 231 -17.57 15.35 12.58
C ASN A 231 -18.14 14.99 13.96
N ALA A 232 -18.21 13.69 14.23
CA ALA A 232 -18.85 13.14 15.43
C ALA A 232 -17.90 12.13 16.13
N PRO A 233 -16.77 12.61 16.74
CA PRO A 233 -15.87 11.74 17.47
C PRO A 233 -16.55 11.09 18.67
N LEU A 234 -16.39 9.76 18.82
CA LEU A 234 -16.72 9.06 20.03
C LEU A 234 -15.61 9.30 21.05
N VAL A 235 -15.93 9.97 22.14
CA VAL A 235 -14.94 10.43 23.14
C VAL A 235 -14.87 9.55 24.37
N GLU A 236 -15.99 8.91 24.75
CA GLU A 236 -16.10 8.12 25.95
C GLU A 236 -17.11 6.98 25.78
N LEU A 237 -16.86 5.83 26.40
CA LEU A 237 -17.84 4.73 26.53
C LEU A 237 -18.60 4.88 27.84
N ALA A 238 -19.93 4.97 27.76
CA ALA A 238 -20.79 5.01 28.92
C ALA A 238 -20.95 3.58 29.51
N ARG A 239 -20.83 3.46 30.83
CA ARG A 239 -20.90 2.18 31.55
C ARG A 239 -21.88 2.23 32.71
N ASP A 240 -22.46 1.10 33.00
CA ASP A 240 -23.24 0.84 34.21
C ASP A 240 -22.95 -0.58 34.70
N GLY A 241 -22.62 -0.74 36.00
CA GLY A 241 -22.28 -2.03 36.56
C GLY A 241 -21.20 -2.84 35.83
N GLY A 242 -20.22 -2.17 35.18
CA GLY A 242 -19.17 -2.80 34.38
C GLY A 242 -19.56 -3.10 32.92
N ARG A 243 -20.83 -2.96 32.56
CA ARG A 243 -21.34 -3.14 31.19
C ARG A 243 -21.29 -1.82 30.42
N VAL A 244 -20.92 -1.88 29.15
CA VAL A 244 -21.04 -0.73 28.21
C VAL A 244 -22.52 -0.58 27.82
N THR A 245 -23.11 0.56 28.16
CA THR A 245 -24.53 0.89 27.89
C THR A 245 -24.70 1.95 26.82
N GLY A 246 -23.60 2.48 26.28
CA GLY A 246 -23.63 3.50 25.23
C GLY A 246 -22.30 4.22 25.09
N ALA A 247 -22.36 5.42 24.56
CA ALA A 247 -21.19 6.27 24.38
C ALA A 247 -21.54 7.76 24.44
N ILE A 248 -20.53 8.58 24.70
CA ILE A 248 -20.58 10.03 24.52
C ILE A 248 -19.91 10.37 23.19
N VAL A 249 -20.61 11.11 22.37
CA VAL A 249 -20.16 11.60 21.06
C VAL A 249 -20.17 13.13 21.10
N GLU A 250 -19.14 13.75 20.58
CA GLU A 250 -19.14 15.21 20.36
C GLU A 250 -19.71 15.51 18.97
N ARG A 251 -20.71 16.37 18.91
CA ARG A 251 -21.32 16.79 17.67
C ARG A 251 -21.72 18.26 17.76
N GLU A 252 -21.32 19.06 16.77
CA GLU A 252 -21.65 20.49 16.71
C GLU A 252 -21.27 21.25 18.00
N GLY A 253 -20.16 20.85 18.65
CA GLY A 253 -19.68 21.44 19.90
C GLY A 253 -20.40 20.96 21.16
N GLN A 254 -21.34 20.05 21.06
CA GLN A 254 -22.12 19.50 22.18
C GLN A 254 -21.77 18.03 22.43
N ARG A 255 -21.81 17.62 23.69
CA ARG A 255 -21.65 16.23 24.12
C ARG A 255 -23.01 15.55 24.15
N LEU A 256 -23.23 14.62 23.23
CA LEU A 256 -24.45 13.85 23.09
C LEU A 256 -24.25 12.44 23.64
N ARG A 257 -25.12 12.00 24.55
CA ARG A 257 -25.16 10.62 25.02
C ARG A 257 -26.00 9.77 24.08
N ILE A 258 -25.41 8.70 23.53
CA ILE A 258 -26.10 7.68 22.74
C ILE A 258 -26.21 6.41 23.59
N GLU A 259 -27.44 6.03 23.91
CA GLU A 259 -27.72 4.79 24.64
C GLU A 259 -27.81 3.61 23.66
N THR A 260 -27.24 2.46 24.02
CA THR A 260 -27.24 1.26 23.18
C THR A 260 -27.83 0.09 23.91
N ARG A 261 -28.82 -0.59 23.27
CA ARG A 261 -29.44 -1.79 23.83
C ARG A 261 -28.57 -3.02 23.70
N ARG A 262 -27.73 -3.11 22.66
CA ARG A 262 -26.87 -4.26 22.35
C ARG A 262 -25.39 -3.97 22.59
N GLY A 263 -24.91 -2.78 22.22
CA GLY A 263 -23.52 -2.40 22.45
C GLY A 263 -22.94 -1.45 21.44
N VAL A 264 -21.61 -1.25 21.55
CA VAL A 264 -20.83 -0.35 20.71
C VAL A 264 -19.79 -1.15 19.94
N VAL A 265 -19.72 -0.95 18.63
CA VAL A 265 -18.67 -1.50 17.76
C VAL A 265 -17.59 -0.44 17.55
N LEU A 266 -16.37 -0.74 18.00
CA LEU A 266 -15.20 0.12 17.77
C LEU A 266 -14.52 -0.27 16.47
N ALA A 267 -14.82 0.45 15.38
CA ALA A 267 -14.23 0.29 14.05
C ALA A 267 -13.37 1.51 13.66
N CYS A 268 -12.72 2.12 14.66
CA CYS A 268 -12.01 3.40 14.57
C CYS A 268 -10.66 3.36 13.82
N GLY A 269 -10.30 2.20 13.24
CA GLY A 269 -9.00 1.99 12.63
C GLY A 269 -7.87 1.83 13.66
N GLY A 270 -6.64 2.03 13.22
CA GLY A 270 -5.43 1.87 14.03
C GLY A 270 -4.88 3.17 14.62
N PHE A 271 -3.56 3.19 14.84
CA PHE A 271 -2.87 4.30 15.51
C PHE A 271 -1.69 4.92 14.73
N PRO A 272 -1.53 4.75 13.40
CA PRO A 272 -0.33 5.19 12.71
C PRO A 272 -0.12 6.71 12.72
N ALA A 273 -1.14 7.52 13.02
CA ALA A 273 -1.00 8.96 13.20
C ALA A 273 -0.47 9.35 14.60
N SER A 274 -0.53 8.47 15.60
CA SER A 274 -0.04 8.74 16.95
C SER A 274 1.48 8.59 17.02
N ALA A 275 2.21 9.70 17.15
CA ALA A 275 3.66 9.69 17.35
C ALA A 275 4.07 8.94 18.63
N ALA A 276 3.29 9.06 19.70
CA ALA A 276 3.56 8.39 20.97
C ALA A 276 3.43 6.86 20.84
N LEU A 277 2.37 6.36 20.22
CA LEU A 277 2.17 4.93 20.01
C LEU A 277 3.21 4.36 19.04
N ARG A 278 3.57 5.09 17.97
CA ARG A 278 4.65 4.68 17.08
C ARG A 278 5.98 4.54 17.82
N ARG A 279 6.38 5.54 18.62
CA ARG A 279 7.63 5.46 19.42
C ARG A 279 7.63 4.27 20.37
N ARG A 280 6.48 3.98 21.00
CA ARG A 280 6.36 2.84 21.91
C ARG A 280 6.41 1.49 21.22
N LEU A 281 5.75 1.36 20.06
CA LEU A 281 5.47 0.05 19.45
C LEU A 281 6.35 -0.27 18.23
N TYR A 282 6.90 0.75 17.55
CA TYR A 282 7.70 0.55 16.35
C TYR A 282 9.19 0.61 16.72
N GLY A 283 9.79 -0.54 16.98
CA GLY A 283 11.15 -0.64 17.50
C GLY A 283 12.26 -0.01 16.64
N HIS A 284 12.00 0.25 15.35
CA HIS A 284 12.95 0.89 14.44
C HIS A 284 12.85 2.43 14.44
N ILE A 285 11.86 3.00 15.11
CA ILE A 285 11.64 4.45 15.13
C ILE A 285 12.24 5.04 16.41
N GLY A 286 13.47 5.54 16.35
CA GLY A 286 14.06 6.29 17.46
C GLY A 286 13.24 7.55 17.78
N ASP A 287 13.44 8.62 17.02
CA ASP A 287 12.72 9.91 17.17
C ASP A 287 11.46 10.05 16.31
N GLY A 288 11.01 9.00 15.62
CA GLY A 288 9.87 9.03 14.70
C GLY A 288 10.13 9.75 13.38
N LYS A 289 11.38 10.00 13.01
CA LYS A 289 11.74 10.78 11.81
C LYS A 289 11.71 9.97 10.52
N SER A 290 11.96 8.67 10.60
CA SER A 290 12.08 7.78 9.43
C SER A 290 10.78 7.14 8.96
N HIS A 291 9.68 7.42 9.64
CA HIS A 291 8.38 6.79 9.35
C HIS A 291 7.36 7.80 8.83
N VAL A 292 6.67 7.42 7.75
CA VAL A 292 5.57 8.20 7.17
C VAL A 292 4.28 7.42 7.34
N ALA A 293 3.33 7.98 8.06
CA ALA A 293 1.98 7.40 8.16
C ALA A 293 1.19 7.73 6.88
N ILE A 294 0.79 6.68 6.15
CA ILE A 294 -0.07 6.81 4.96
C ILE A 294 -1.56 6.96 5.33
N PRO A 295 -2.07 6.25 6.34
CA PRO A 295 -3.46 6.39 6.76
C PRO A 295 -3.83 7.83 7.15
N PRO A 296 -5.14 8.18 7.13
CA PRO A 296 -5.61 9.49 7.55
C PRO A 296 -5.12 9.91 8.94
N ALA A 297 -4.94 11.21 9.14
CA ALA A 297 -4.50 11.77 10.43
C ALA A 297 -5.43 11.39 11.60
N GLY A 298 -6.69 11.08 11.30
CA GLY A 298 -7.65 10.58 12.25
C GLY A 298 -7.31 9.22 12.86
N ASN A 299 -6.41 8.43 12.30
CA ASN A 299 -6.03 7.12 12.88
C ASN A 299 -5.05 7.28 14.06
N SER A 300 -5.53 7.85 15.15
CA SER A 300 -4.76 8.27 16.33
C SER A 300 -4.78 7.27 17.49
N GLY A 301 -5.47 6.12 17.33
CA GLY A 301 -5.55 5.08 18.36
C GLY A 301 -6.73 5.25 19.31
N ASP A 302 -7.79 5.96 18.91
CA ASP A 302 -8.96 6.20 19.78
C ASP A 302 -9.65 4.91 20.18
N GLY A 303 -9.81 3.97 19.23
CA GLY A 303 -10.41 2.66 19.51
C GLY A 303 -9.65 1.90 20.59
N LEU A 304 -8.30 1.95 20.56
CA LEU A 304 -7.45 1.36 21.59
C LEU A 304 -7.69 2.01 22.96
N ARG A 305 -7.64 3.34 23.02
CA ARG A 305 -7.87 4.09 24.25
C ARG A 305 -9.25 3.81 24.86
N LEU A 306 -10.28 3.81 24.02
CA LEU A 306 -11.65 3.54 24.44
C LEU A 306 -11.83 2.11 24.96
N ALA A 307 -11.25 1.10 24.27
CA ALA A 307 -11.31 -0.27 24.72
C ALA A 307 -10.59 -0.45 26.07
N GLN A 308 -9.40 0.12 26.23
CA GLN A 308 -8.64 0.05 27.48
C GLN A 308 -9.36 0.76 28.64
N SER A 309 -10.09 1.85 28.40
CA SER A 309 -10.89 2.51 29.44
C SER A 309 -12.01 1.62 30.02
N CYS A 310 -12.37 0.57 29.29
CA CYS A 310 -13.36 -0.43 29.72
C CYS A 310 -12.73 -1.77 30.17
N GLY A 311 -11.41 -1.80 30.41
CA GLY A 311 -10.70 -3.01 30.80
C GLY A 311 -10.31 -3.92 29.64
N GLY A 312 -10.42 -3.46 28.38
CA GLY A 312 -9.97 -4.20 27.22
C GLY A 312 -8.45 -4.37 27.20
N ALA A 313 -7.97 -5.56 26.89
CA ALA A 313 -6.57 -5.86 26.73
C ALA A 313 -6.09 -5.49 25.33
N PHE A 314 -4.83 -5.02 25.24
CA PHE A 314 -4.15 -4.79 23.98
C PHE A 314 -2.97 -5.73 23.83
N HIS A 315 -3.00 -6.58 22.81
CA HIS A 315 -1.91 -7.49 22.49
C HIS A 315 -0.90 -6.79 21.59
N ASP A 316 0.24 -6.37 22.16
CA ASP A 316 1.36 -5.76 21.45
C ASP A 316 2.55 -6.72 21.25
N ASP A 317 2.48 -7.94 21.81
CA ASP A 317 3.43 -9.01 21.56
C ASP A 317 3.17 -9.66 20.19
N VAL A 318 3.56 -8.95 19.14
CA VAL A 318 3.45 -9.39 17.75
C VAL A 318 4.78 -9.26 17.03
N ALA A 319 5.03 -10.09 16.03
CA ALA A 319 6.27 -10.06 15.27
C ALA A 319 6.49 -8.70 14.55
N GLN A 320 5.41 -8.14 14.05
CA GLN A 320 5.42 -6.83 13.37
C GLN A 320 4.19 -6.02 13.83
N PRO A 321 4.40 -4.86 14.46
CA PRO A 321 3.30 -4.07 15.04
C PRO A 321 2.44 -3.33 14.02
N ALA A 322 2.80 -3.37 12.73
CA ALA A 322 2.05 -2.73 11.66
C ALA A 322 2.23 -3.46 10.32
N ALA A 323 1.33 -3.20 9.39
CA ALA A 323 1.47 -3.58 7.99
C ALA A 323 2.37 -2.55 7.29
N TRP A 324 3.65 -2.88 7.15
CA TRP A 324 4.64 -2.03 6.53
C TRP A 324 4.50 -1.98 5.01
N VAL A 325 4.81 -0.84 4.43
CA VAL A 325 5.02 -0.69 2.98
C VAL A 325 6.17 0.28 2.74
N PRO A 326 7.13 -0.03 1.86
CA PRO A 326 8.15 0.94 1.50
C PRO A 326 7.51 2.08 0.71
N ALA A 327 7.88 3.32 1.03
CA ALA A 327 7.29 4.50 0.41
C ALA A 327 8.35 5.52 -0.03
N SER A 328 8.11 6.15 -1.17
CA SER A 328 8.85 7.33 -1.59
C SER A 328 8.11 8.60 -1.19
N LEU A 329 8.84 9.64 -0.80
CA LEU A 329 8.28 10.96 -0.57
C LEU A 329 8.31 11.77 -1.86
N VAL A 330 7.14 12.10 -2.38
CA VAL A 330 6.98 12.86 -3.64
C VAL A 330 6.84 14.34 -3.30
N PRO A 331 7.81 15.20 -3.72
CA PRO A 331 7.74 16.63 -3.44
C PRO A 331 6.57 17.28 -4.18
N GLN A 332 5.87 18.17 -3.52
CA GLN A 332 4.81 19.01 -4.05
C GLN A 332 5.35 20.41 -4.40
N ARG A 333 4.52 21.20 -5.09
CA ARG A 333 4.89 22.55 -5.51
C ARG A 333 5.02 23.54 -4.33
N ASP A 334 4.28 23.30 -3.26
CA ASP A 334 4.29 24.06 -2.01
C ASP A 334 5.43 23.67 -1.07
N GLY A 335 6.31 22.75 -1.47
CA GLY A 335 7.41 22.25 -0.67
C GLY A 335 7.04 21.09 0.27
N SER A 336 5.78 20.74 0.37
CA SER A 336 5.32 19.56 1.12
C SER A 336 5.69 18.25 0.40
N PHE A 337 5.52 17.13 1.09
CA PHE A 337 5.76 15.80 0.55
C PHE A 337 4.53 14.92 0.76
N ILE A 338 4.19 14.14 -0.26
CA ILE A 338 3.15 13.11 -0.14
C ILE A 338 3.76 11.72 -0.36
N PRO A 339 3.33 10.70 0.40
CA PRO A 339 3.86 9.35 0.24
C PRO A 339 3.33 8.67 -1.03
N PHE A 340 4.22 7.96 -1.71
CA PHE A 340 3.89 7.00 -2.75
C PHE A 340 4.27 5.60 -2.28
N PRO A 341 3.31 4.73 -1.95
CA PRO A 341 3.61 3.38 -1.50
C PRO A 341 4.01 2.47 -2.66
N HIS A 342 5.10 1.74 -2.49
CA HIS A 342 5.63 0.78 -3.47
C HIS A 342 5.12 -0.62 -3.20
N PHE A 343 3.92 -0.95 -3.66
CA PHE A 343 3.35 -2.28 -3.45
C PHE A 343 3.96 -3.34 -4.38
N PHE A 344 3.96 -3.08 -5.71
CA PHE A 344 4.31 -4.08 -6.72
C PHE A 344 5.34 -3.61 -7.75
N ASP A 345 5.64 -2.33 -7.80
CA ASP A 345 6.50 -1.74 -8.83
C ASP A 345 7.98 -2.13 -8.66
N ARG A 346 8.43 -2.31 -7.42
CA ARG A 346 9.82 -2.68 -7.09
C ARG A 346 10.23 -4.06 -7.61
N GLY A 347 9.31 -5.02 -7.69
CA GLY A 347 9.54 -6.38 -8.17
C GLY A 347 9.50 -6.54 -9.70
N LYS A 348 9.38 -5.44 -10.45
CA LYS A 348 9.33 -5.50 -11.91
C LYS A 348 10.73 -5.70 -12.51
N PRO A 349 10.84 -6.37 -13.69
CA PRO A 349 12.12 -6.53 -14.37
C PRO A 349 12.86 -5.22 -14.62
N GLY A 350 14.14 -5.17 -14.29
CA GLY A 350 14.98 -3.98 -14.44
C GLY A 350 15.02 -3.07 -13.21
N TYR A 351 14.46 -3.52 -12.08
CA TYR A 351 14.53 -2.86 -10.78
C TYR A 351 15.38 -3.69 -9.82
N ILE A 352 16.21 -3.02 -9.02
CA ILE A 352 16.86 -3.59 -7.84
C ILE A 352 16.76 -2.60 -6.69
N CYS A 353 16.78 -3.12 -5.46
CA CYS A 353 16.79 -2.32 -4.25
C CYS A 353 18.09 -2.55 -3.48
N VAL A 354 18.73 -1.47 -3.06
CA VAL A 354 19.99 -1.50 -2.34
C VAL A 354 19.92 -0.64 -1.08
N ASP A 355 20.72 -0.99 -0.10
CA ASP A 355 20.96 -0.19 1.10
C ASP A 355 21.90 1.01 0.81
N ARG A 356 22.29 1.76 1.84
CA ARG A 356 23.20 2.89 1.74
C ARG A 356 24.63 2.51 1.28
N HIS A 357 25.00 1.24 1.39
CA HIS A 357 26.29 0.71 0.96
C HIS A 357 26.26 0.20 -0.49
N GLY A 358 25.11 0.23 -1.14
CA GLY A 358 24.90 -0.28 -2.48
C GLY A 358 24.71 -1.79 -2.53
N LEU A 359 24.44 -2.45 -1.39
CA LEU A 359 24.23 -3.88 -1.30
C LEU A 359 22.74 -4.21 -1.37
N ARG A 360 22.40 -5.24 -2.17
CA ARG A 360 21.05 -5.81 -2.17
C ARG A 360 20.82 -6.56 -0.86
N PHE A 361 19.69 -6.35 -0.23
CA PHE A 361 19.36 -6.92 1.07
C PHE A 361 18.16 -7.88 1.02
N VAL A 362 17.42 -7.93 -0.07
CA VAL A 362 16.25 -8.80 -0.23
C VAL A 362 15.91 -8.99 -1.70
N ASN A 363 15.14 -10.04 -2.02
CA ASN A 363 14.51 -10.16 -3.33
C ASN A 363 13.36 -9.13 -3.44
N GLU A 364 13.46 -8.22 -4.40
CA GLU A 364 12.52 -7.12 -4.61
C GLU A 364 11.09 -7.58 -4.96
N ALA A 365 10.96 -8.80 -5.49
CA ALA A 365 9.67 -9.40 -5.84
C ALA A 365 8.90 -9.96 -4.63
N MET A 366 9.58 -10.15 -3.49
CA MET A 366 8.93 -10.58 -2.26
C MET A 366 7.87 -9.59 -1.80
N SER A 367 6.90 -10.06 -1.02
CA SER A 367 5.87 -9.20 -0.46
C SER A 367 6.46 -8.06 0.37
N TYR A 368 5.74 -6.96 0.50
CA TYR A 368 6.20 -5.83 1.33
C TYR A 368 6.33 -6.19 2.81
N HIS A 369 5.65 -7.25 3.26
CA HIS A 369 5.81 -7.82 4.62
C HIS A 369 7.18 -8.45 4.86
N VAL A 370 7.85 -8.94 3.82
CA VAL A 370 9.21 -9.45 3.88
C VAL A 370 10.22 -8.35 3.57
N PHE A 371 9.89 -7.51 2.60
CA PHE A 371 10.77 -6.46 2.12
C PHE A 371 11.12 -5.43 3.20
N VAL A 372 10.11 -4.91 3.92
CA VAL A 372 10.34 -3.82 4.88
C VAL A 372 11.09 -4.29 6.14
N PRO A 373 10.78 -5.44 6.76
CA PRO A 373 11.61 -5.95 7.83
C PRO A 373 13.07 -6.20 7.41
N ALA A 374 13.31 -6.71 6.19
CA ALA A 374 14.67 -6.87 5.66
C ALA A 374 15.38 -5.51 5.45
N MET A 375 14.63 -4.48 4.99
CA MET A 375 15.15 -3.11 4.87
C MET A 375 15.52 -2.53 6.24
N ILE A 376 14.67 -2.70 7.25
CA ILE A 376 14.92 -2.24 8.62
C ILE A 376 16.19 -2.93 9.17
N GLU A 377 16.32 -4.23 8.96
CA GLU A 377 17.48 -5.00 9.41
C GLU A 377 18.78 -4.56 8.71
N ALA A 378 18.74 -4.34 7.40
CA ALA A 378 19.88 -3.83 6.64
C ALA A 378 20.33 -2.43 7.07
N CYS A 379 19.40 -1.66 7.67
CA CYS A 379 19.66 -0.33 8.21
C CYS A 379 19.86 -0.32 9.73
N ARG A 380 20.11 -1.48 10.36
CA ARG A 380 20.32 -1.58 11.80
C ARG A 380 21.53 -0.70 12.22
N GLY A 381 21.32 0.14 13.24
CA GLY A 381 22.31 1.12 13.69
C GLY A 381 22.26 2.47 12.94
N ASP A 382 21.40 2.62 11.95
CA ASP A 382 21.13 3.89 11.28
C ASP A 382 19.98 4.64 11.95
N ILE A 383 19.97 5.97 11.81
CA ILE A 383 18.89 6.81 12.30
C ILE A 383 17.60 6.54 11.48
N ASP A 384 17.74 6.25 10.18
CA ASP A 384 16.67 6.08 9.25
C ASP A 384 16.76 4.74 8.50
N ALA A 385 15.65 4.00 8.42
CA ALA A 385 15.53 2.86 7.53
C ALA A 385 15.27 3.34 6.10
N GLN A 386 16.33 3.44 5.30
CA GLN A 386 16.28 3.93 3.93
C GLN A 386 16.88 2.93 2.94
N ALA A 387 16.28 2.86 1.75
CA ALA A 387 16.78 2.09 0.63
C ALA A 387 16.65 2.87 -0.67
N TRP A 388 17.36 2.47 -1.70
CA TRP A 388 17.34 3.08 -3.03
C TRP A 388 16.82 2.08 -4.05
N ILE A 389 15.88 2.53 -4.87
CA ILE A 389 15.43 1.79 -6.04
C ILE A 389 16.31 2.22 -7.20
N ILE A 390 17.03 1.26 -7.79
CA ILE A 390 17.85 1.44 -8.98
C ILE A 390 17.12 0.77 -10.14
N CYS A 391 16.99 1.45 -11.25
CA CYS A 391 16.35 0.88 -12.44
C CYS A 391 16.99 1.39 -13.73
N ASP A 392 16.90 0.61 -14.79
CA ASP A 392 17.36 1.03 -16.10
C ASP A 392 16.34 1.94 -16.80
N HIS A 393 16.81 2.66 -17.84
CA HIS A 393 15.94 3.56 -18.61
C HIS A 393 14.79 2.82 -19.33
N ARG A 394 14.97 1.54 -19.68
CA ARG A 394 13.92 0.71 -20.29
C ARG A 394 12.82 0.38 -19.28
N ALA A 395 13.21 0.08 -18.05
CA ALA A 395 12.25 -0.17 -16.96
C ALA A 395 11.41 1.09 -16.71
N ILE A 396 12.02 2.26 -16.59
CA ILE A 396 11.29 3.53 -16.44
C ILE A 396 10.32 3.76 -17.61
N ARG A 397 10.76 3.56 -18.85
CA ARG A 397 9.91 3.76 -20.03
C ARG A 397 8.81 2.73 -20.20
N ARG A 398 9.02 1.50 -19.74
CA ARG A 398 8.07 0.40 -19.93
C ARG A 398 7.09 0.24 -18.80
N LEU A 399 7.54 0.47 -17.59
CA LEU A 399 6.85 0.00 -16.38
C LEU A 399 6.47 1.13 -15.44
N ALA A 400 6.81 2.39 -15.77
CA ALA A 400 6.58 3.61 -15.00
C ALA A 400 6.51 3.35 -13.49
N SER A 401 7.46 3.85 -12.74
CA SER A 401 7.33 3.93 -11.28
C SER A 401 7.12 5.38 -10.89
N ALA A 402 6.49 5.60 -9.76
CA ALA A 402 6.23 6.88 -9.10
C ALA A 402 6.63 8.13 -9.92
N ARG A 403 5.79 8.90 -10.49
CA ARG A 403 6.05 10.11 -11.30
C ARG A 403 6.96 9.97 -12.54
N SER A 404 7.56 8.80 -12.79
CA SER A 404 8.30 8.52 -14.03
C SER A 404 7.36 8.02 -15.12
N ALA A 405 6.07 8.36 -15.10
CA ALA A 405 5.14 8.04 -16.18
C ALA A 405 5.76 8.45 -17.52
N PRO A 406 5.64 7.64 -18.57
CA PRO A 406 6.26 7.93 -19.85
C PRO A 406 5.77 9.28 -20.36
N ARG A 407 6.59 10.30 -20.21
CA ARG A 407 6.39 11.56 -20.91
C ARG A 407 6.97 11.39 -22.32
N PRO A 408 6.28 11.81 -23.36
CA PRO A 408 6.75 11.66 -24.74
C PRO A 408 8.09 12.35 -25.02
N CYS A 409 8.51 13.29 -24.18
CA CYS A 409 9.79 14.02 -24.27
C CYS A 409 10.24 14.46 -22.88
N GLY A 410 11.45 14.08 -22.44
CA GLY A 410 12.17 14.78 -21.39
C GLY A 410 12.47 14.05 -20.09
N CYS A 411 12.95 12.79 -20.14
CA CYS A 411 13.56 12.16 -18.96
C CYS A 411 14.75 12.93 -18.37
N ASN A 412 15.32 13.89 -19.11
CA ASN A 412 16.45 14.71 -18.63
C ASN A 412 16.06 15.86 -17.69
N ARG A 413 14.78 16.22 -17.58
CA ARG A 413 14.37 17.36 -16.72
C ARG A 413 14.15 17.02 -15.25
N SER A 414 13.80 15.78 -14.90
CA SER A 414 13.60 15.40 -13.50
C SER A 414 14.90 15.14 -12.74
N SER A 415 15.96 14.72 -13.44
CA SER A 415 17.29 14.54 -12.84
C SER A 415 18.05 15.86 -12.68
N SER A 416 17.79 16.87 -13.54
CA SER A 416 18.46 18.16 -13.46
C SER A 416 17.80 19.14 -12.49
N GLN A 417 16.49 19.04 -12.23
CA GLN A 417 15.83 19.89 -11.24
C GLN A 417 16.07 19.46 -9.78
N ALA A 418 16.38 18.19 -9.53
CA ALA A 418 16.78 17.74 -8.20
C ALA A 418 18.22 18.18 -7.82
N THR A 419 19.07 18.48 -8.83
CA THR A 419 20.47 18.90 -8.61
C THR A 419 20.66 20.41 -8.55
N SER A 420 19.72 21.23 -9.01
CA SER A 420 19.91 22.68 -9.13
C SER A 420 19.35 23.53 -7.96
N ARG A 421 18.78 22.93 -6.92
CA ARG A 421 18.23 23.69 -5.76
C ARG A 421 18.85 23.33 -4.40
N VAL A 422 20.11 22.92 -4.36
CA VAL A 422 20.86 22.82 -3.10
C VAL A 422 22.06 23.77 -3.17
N GLY A 423 21.79 25.04 -3.25
CA GLY A 423 22.70 26.14 -3.03
C GLY A 423 22.23 26.94 -1.83
N GLY A 424 22.29 26.36 -0.63
CA GLY A 424 22.05 27.03 0.63
C GLY A 424 23.13 26.61 1.63
N ARG A 425 23.87 27.59 2.14
CA ARG A 425 25.04 27.48 3.02
C ARG A 425 24.81 26.51 4.18
N SER A 426 25.70 25.50 4.32
CA SER A 426 25.85 24.69 5.52
C SER A 426 26.85 25.33 6.46
N PRO A 427 26.62 25.27 7.78
CA PRO A 427 27.65 25.60 8.77
C PRO A 427 28.70 24.50 8.81
N SER A 428 29.93 24.89 9.02
CA SER A 428 31.13 24.08 9.13
C SER A 428 31.08 23.14 10.34
N LEU A 429 31.31 21.84 10.10
CA LEU A 429 31.60 20.84 11.13
C LEU A 429 33.11 20.57 11.20
N PRO A 430 33.68 20.32 12.38
CA PRO A 430 35.10 20.15 12.58
C PRO A 430 35.62 18.81 12.05
N GLN A 431 36.87 18.80 11.61
CA GLN A 431 37.60 17.63 11.11
C GLN A 431 37.95 16.67 12.26
N PRO A 432 37.87 15.35 12.09
CA PRO A 432 38.51 14.40 12.99
C PRO A 432 39.96 14.13 12.59
N ALA A 433 40.79 14.06 13.61
CA ALA A 433 42.23 13.80 13.55
C ALA A 433 42.58 12.39 13.08
N ALA A 434 43.81 12.26 12.63
CA ALA A 434 44.41 11.13 11.95
C ALA A 434 44.74 9.91 12.82
N SER A 435 44.86 8.79 12.13
CA SER A 435 45.71 7.58 12.38
C SER A 435 45.27 6.58 13.43
N MET A 436 45.02 5.35 12.94
CA MET A 436 45.70 4.14 13.41
C MET A 436 45.62 3.00 12.38
N ARG A 437 46.72 2.29 12.21
CA ARG A 437 46.99 1.19 11.29
C ARG A 437 46.37 -0.13 11.75
N PRO A 438 46.23 -1.16 10.89
CA PRO A 438 45.46 -2.36 11.18
C PRO A 438 46.31 -3.42 11.88
N GLY A 439 45.72 -4.09 12.86
CA GLY A 439 46.19 -5.32 13.49
C GLY A 439 45.41 -6.53 12.95
N SER A 440 46.19 -7.55 12.65
CA SER A 440 45.82 -8.82 12.06
C SER A 440 45.09 -9.77 13.00
N SER A 441 44.36 -10.71 12.39
CA SER A 441 43.99 -12.06 12.82
C SER A 441 42.74 -12.24 13.68
N ALA A 442 41.74 -12.94 13.15
CA ALA A 442 41.43 -14.33 13.47
C ALA A 442 40.20 -14.79 12.67
N ARG A 443 40.39 -15.84 11.90
CA ARG A 443 39.32 -16.61 11.27
C ARG A 443 38.58 -17.43 12.33
N SER A 444 37.26 -17.35 12.39
CA SER A 444 36.49 -18.50 12.85
C SER A 444 35.33 -18.74 11.87
N ARG A 445 35.35 -19.92 11.28
CA ARG A 445 34.31 -20.47 10.42
C ARG A 445 33.19 -20.96 11.32
N ALA A 446 31.98 -20.48 11.09
CA ALA A 446 30.76 -21.21 11.44
C ALA A 446 29.94 -21.38 10.14
N SER A 447 29.99 -22.60 9.64
CA SER A 447 29.20 -23.10 8.54
C SER A 447 27.78 -23.37 9.05
N THR A 448 26.81 -22.65 8.54
CA THR A 448 25.40 -23.08 8.62
C THR A 448 24.89 -23.23 7.20
N THR A 449 24.84 -24.47 6.76
CA THR A 449 24.27 -24.91 5.48
C THR A 449 22.77 -24.74 5.49
N LEU A 450 22.27 -23.90 4.60
CA LEU A 450 20.87 -23.89 4.16
C LEU A 450 20.75 -24.72 2.86
N PRO A 451 19.79 -25.63 2.75
CA PRO A 451 19.60 -26.41 1.53
C PRO A 451 18.76 -25.65 0.51
N GLY A 452 19.15 -25.73 -0.75
CA GLY A 452 18.31 -25.35 -1.89
C GLY A 452 18.79 -24.13 -2.69
N SER A 453 19.99 -24.22 -3.29
CA SER A 453 20.40 -23.28 -4.34
C SER A 453 19.75 -23.63 -5.68
N VAL A 454 18.73 -22.90 -6.08
CA VAL A 454 18.31 -22.85 -7.48
C VAL A 454 19.38 -22.06 -8.25
N ARG A 455 20.15 -22.74 -9.07
CA ARG A 455 21.08 -22.13 -10.03
C ARG A 455 20.26 -21.41 -11.10
N THR A 456 20.12 -20.11 -11.02
CA THR A 456 19.73 -19.29 -12.15
C THR A 456 20.92 -19.14 -13.09
N ARG A 457 20.80 -19.64 -14.30
CA ARG A 457 21.74 -19.37 -15.38
C ARG A 457 21.81 -17.87 -15.62
N ASN A 458 22.99 -17.28 -15.46
CA ASN A 458 23.31 -15.93 -15.87
C ASN A 458 23.09 -15.77 -17.38
N SER A 459 21.94 -15.26 -17.77
CA SER A 459 21.82 -14.62 -19.08
C SER A 459 22.35 -13.19 -18.91
N GLY A 460 23.55 -12.95 -19.44
CA GLY A 460 24.19 -11.64 -19.45
C GLY A 460 23.37 -10.63 -20.26
N ALA A 461 22.51 -9.88 -19.57
CA ALA A 461 21.90 -8.68 -20.12
C ALA A 461 22.85 -7.50 -19.86
N ALA A 462 23.43 -6.96 -20.90
CA ALA A 462 24.27 -5.77 -20.86
C ALA A 462 23.48 -4.59 -20.28
N LEU A 463 23.88 -4.12 -19.11
CA LEU A 463 23.35 -2.93 -18.44
C LEU A 463 23.89 -1.68 -19.14
N THR A 464 23.12 -1.10 -20.04
CA THR A 464 23.42 0.20 -20.65
C THR A 464 22.58 1.28 -19.98
N HIS A 465 23.15 2.13 -19.17
CA HIS A 465 22.60 3.26 -18.43
C HIS A 465 21.66 2.92 -17.26
N ILE A 466 22.22 2.98 -16.06
CA ILE A 466 21.47 2.95 -14.80
C ILE A 466 21.11 4.39 -14.43
N SER A 467 19.81 4.69 -14.36
CA SER A 467 19.31 5.94 -13.79
C SER A 467 18.93 5.69 -12.34
N VAL A 468 19.55 6.38 -11.42
CA VAL A 468 19.22 6.34 -10.00
C VAL A 468 18.04 7.28 -9.78
N SER A 469 16.87 6.73 -9.49
CA SER A 469 15.72 7.51 -8.99
C SER A 469 15.86 7.59 -7.47
N MET A 470 16.44 8.69 -6.98
CA MET A 470 16.48 8.97 -5.55
C MET A 470 15.09 9.38 -5.08
N ALA A 471 14.41 8.48 -4.38
CA ALA A 471 13.39 8.90 -3.47
C ALA A 471 14.08 9.42 -2.22
N ARG A 472 14.32 10.73 -2.22
CA ARG A 472 15.02 11.56 -1.28
C ARG A 472 15.75 10.84 -0.15
N LEU A 473 16.98 11.06 0.28
CA LEU A 473 17.52 12.26 0.81
C LEU A 473 18.82 12.11 1.50
N GLY A 474 19.42 13.13 1.84
CA GLY A 474 20.63 13.18 2.64
C GLY A 474 21.81 12.64 1.84
N THR A 475 22.17 13.35 0.83
CA THR A 475 23.38 13.10 0.06
C THR A 475 24.61 13.36 0.94
N SER A 476 25.14 12.34 1.60
CA SER A 476 26.52 12.43 1.99
C SER A 476 27.39 12.36 0.73
N ARG A 477 28.45 13.15 0.68
CA ARG A 477 29.43 13.18 -0.44
C ARG A 477 29.98 11.78 -0.79
N THR A 478 29.97 10.87 0.17
CA THR A 478 30.47 9.50 0.06
C THR A 478 29.58 8.61 -0.83
N MET A 479 28.26 8.73 -0.75
CA MET A 479 27.35 7.96 -1.59
C MET A 479 27.39 8.36 -3.07
N ARG A 480 27.63 9.63 -3.36
CA ARG A 480 27.81 10.08 -4.75
C ARG A 480 29.08 9.49 -5.38
N ARG A 481 30.13 9.21 -4.58
CA ARG A 481 31.36 8.58 -5.08
C ARG A 481 31.16 7.09 -5.35
N SER A 482 30.50 6.34 -4.47
CA SER A 482 30.26 4.91 -4.68
C SER A 482 29.29 4.64 -5.83
N ALA A 483 28.23 5.43 -5.98
CA ALA A 483 27.32 5.32 -7.13
C ALA A 483 28.00 5.69 -8.46
N ARG A 484 28.92 6.69 -8.45
CA ARG A 484 29.72 7.03 -9.63
C ARG A 484 30.77 5.96 -9.94
N SER A 485 31.40 5.37 -8.92
CA SER A 485 32.37 4.29 -9.10
C SER A 485 31.73 3.01 -9.64
N ALA A 486 30.55 2.65 -9.17
CA ALA A 486 29.78 1.52 -9.72
C ALA A 486 29.35 1.78 -11.18
N ALA A 487 28.92 2.99 -11.51
CA ALA A 487 28.58 3.38 -12.87
C ALA A 487 29.80 3.41 -13.81
N VAL A 488 30.96 3.81 -13.31
CA VAL A 488 32.22 3.85 -14.09
C VAL A 488 32.78 2.44 -14.31
N LEU A 489 32.69 1.54 -13.34
CA LEU A 489 33.13 0.15 -13.50
C LEU A 489 32.26 -0.63 -14.48
N CYS A 490 30.94 -0.43 -14.49
CA CYS A 490 30.06 -1.02 -15.50
C CYS A 490 30.23 -0.40 -16.89
N GLY A 491 30.52 0.91 -16.97
CA GLY A 491 30.72 1.61 -18.24
C GLY A 491 32.05 1.29 -18.95
N ALA A 492 33.11 0.97 -18.21
CA ALA A 492 34.42 0.65 -18.77
C ALA A 492 34.47 -0.73 -19.45
N HIS A 493 33.72 -1.71 -18.95
CA HIS A 493 33.65 -3.05 -19.57
C HIS A 493 32.83 -3.09 -20.87
N ASP A 494 31.91 -2.17 -21.05
CA ASP A 494 30.98 -2.18 -22.22
C ASP A 494 31.54 -1.45 -23.45
N ARG A 495 32.45 -0.50 -23.27
CA ARG A 495 33.06 0.23 -24.42
C ARG A 495 33.92 -0.66 -25.31
N GLY A 496 34.53 -1.70 -24.77
CA GLY A 496 35.31 -2.68 -25.52
C GLY A 496 34.46 -3.62 -26.40
N ARG A 497 33.31 -4.08 -25.87
CA ARG A 497 32.42 -5.02 -26.56
C ARG A 497 31.56 -4.34 -27.65
N THR A 498 31.16 -3.11 -27.45
CA THR A 498 30.36 -2.39 -28.45
C THR A 498 31.13 -2.10 -29.72
N ARG A 499 32.43 -1.88 -29.64
CA ARG A 499 33.29 -1.69 -30.85
C ARG A 499 33.45 -2.99 -31.64
N HIS A 500 33.50 -4.14 -30.99
CA HIS A 500 33.62 -5.44 -31.69
C HIS A 500 32.30 -5.84 -32.38
N LEU A 501 31.18 -5.58 -31.79
CA LEU A 501 29.86 -5.85 -32.41
C LEU A 501 29.57 -4.94 -33.61
N CYS A 502 30.01 -3.68 -33.61
CA CYS A 502 29.90 -2.80 -34.76
C CYS A 502 30.82 -3.23 -35.92
N ARG A 503 32.02 -3.77 -35.65
CA ARG A 503 32.88 -4.28 -36.73
C ARG A 503 32.30 -5.55 -37.39
N HIS A 504 31.72 -6.45 -36.66
CA HIS A 504 31.07 -7.64 -37.23
C HIS A 504 29.82 -7.33 -38.05
N ARG A 505 29.05 -6.30 -37.71
CA ARG A 505 27.90 -5.89 -38.53
C ARG A 505 28.30 -5.27 -39.89
N HIS A 506 29.46 -4.65 -40.02
CA HIS A 506 29.94 -4.14 -41.27
C HIS A 506 30.50 -5.23 -42.19
N GLN A 507 31.01 -6.33 -41.65
CA GLN A 507 31.48 -7.47 -42.45
C GLN A 507 30.34 -8.31 -43.00
N CYS A 508 29.23 -8.49 -42.28
CA CYS A 508 28.06 -9.23 -42.78
C CYS A 508 27.29 -8.51 -43.93
N ARG A 509 27.50 -7.21 -44.13
CA ARG A 509 26.85 -6.52 -45.25
C ARG A 509 27.63 -6.57 -46.58
N ARG A 510 28.86 -7.14 -46.61
CA ARG A 510 29.64 -7.30 -47.82
C ARG A 510 29.65 -8.71 -48.45
N ALA A 511 29.01 -9.68 -47.81
CA ALA A 511 28.90 -11.04 -48.33
C ALA A 511 27.41 -11.43 -48.45
N GLY A 512 26.75 -10.86 -49.44
CA GLY A 512 25.37 -11.20 -49.76
C GLY A 512 25.03 -10.86 -51.19
N GLY A 513 25.34 -11.78 -52.11
CA GLY A 513 24.79 -11.77 -53.46
C GLY A 513 23.34 -12.27 -53.43
N ARG A 514 22.57 -11.74 -54.33
CA ARG A 514 21.19 -12.05 -54.68
C ARG A 514 21.05 -13.51 -55.20
N PRO A 515 19.86 -14.04 -55.38
CA PRO A 515 18.54 -13.42 -55.50
C PRO A 515 17.65 -13.58 -54.29
#